data_6746cec924a89b8b11fd26dd21f962fd
#
_entry.id   6746cec924a89b8b11fd26dd21f962fd
#
_cell.length_a   1.000
_cell.length_b   1.000
_cell.length_c   1.000
_cell.angle_alpha   90.00
_cell.angle_beta   90.00
_cell.angle_gamma   90.00
#
_symmetry.space_group_name_H-M   'P 1'
#
loop_
_entity.id
_entity.type
_entity.pdbx_description
1 polymer ?
#
loop_
_entity_poly.entity_id
_entity_poly.type
_entity_poly.pdbx_seq_one_letter_code
_entity_poly.pdbx_strand_id
1 'polypeptide(L)'
;MAMRRPGPPAGANPTTARSPGRGILPSRGAQALLLLAFTWLPLLTPPGAQAASGDDLIRLLQNKACQGCRLQDADLVQADLRDADLRNARLQRANLSQARLDGAVLSGADLRFTSLQGASLRGADLRGAQLEGTDLRRSDLSAAQLDEGALSRSHWDGAIGIQPNQLNYAQLHNAGVKAAAEGRFPEAETFFSQAIQLQPEAPVSWAARGISRQEQGQNQLAAQDLNHAAVLLEQGGDAKGAQDLRKAASGLVKPNGKPPGGNGFGGQLLQGAAAMAGALAPLAVKFLVPLAF
;
A
#
# COMPACT_ATOMS: atom_id res chain seq x y z
N MET A 1 55.88 6.06 -4.15
CA MET A 1 56.27 5.55 -2.83
C MET A 1 55.30 4.45 -2.46
N ALA A 2 55.79 3.22 -2.55
CA ALA A 2 55.02 1.99 -2.38
C ALA A 2 55.17 1.49 -0.93
N MET A 3 54.08 1.00 -0.31
CA MET A 3 54.14 0.07 0.85
C MET A 3 52.84 -0.75 0.86
N ARG A 4 52.87 -1.91 0.37
CA ARG A 4 53.07 -3.29 0.88
C ARG A 4 52.04 -3.67 1.97
N ARG A 5 51.19 -4.62 1.61
CA ARG A 5 50.37 -5.50 2.50
C ARG A 5 51.29 -6.49 3.21
N PRO A 6 50.94 -7.00 4.40
CA PRO A 6 51.35 -8.33 4.84
C PRO A 6 50.20 -9.35 4.80
N GLY A 7 50.56 -10.55 4.40
CA GLY A 7 49.71 -11.74 4.31
C GLY A 7 49.82 -12.61 5.58
N PRO A 8 49.08 -13.75 5.60
CA PRO A 8 48.86 -14.57 6.79
C PRO A 8 49.96 -15.62 7.03
N PRO A 9 50.11 -16.14 8.26
CA PRO A 9 50.97 -17.29 8.50
C PRO A 9 50.18 -18.62 8.40
N ALA A 10 50.87 -19.58 7.80
CA ALA A 10 50.51 -20.97 7.67
C ALA A 10 51.20 -21.84 8.72
N GLY A 11 50.67 -23.06 8.89
CA GLY A 11 51.40 -24.24 9.41
C GLY A 11 50.91 -24.65 10.80
N ALA A 12 50.71 -25.90 11.14
CA ALA A 12 51.13 -27.15 10.57
C ALA A 12 50.32 -28.31 11.20
N ASN A 13 50.07 -29.35 10.43
CA ASN A 13 49.89 -30.76 10.85
C ASN A 13 51.30 -31.34 11.25
N PRO A 14 51.50 -32.60 11.70
CA PRO A 14 50.62 -33.78 11.73
C PRO A 14 50.90 -34.85 12.83
N THR A 15 50.17 -36.00 12.70
CA THR A 15 50.58 -37.41 13.06
C THR A 15 50.61 -37.81 14.54
N THR A 16 50.05 -38.95 14.93
CA THR A 16 50.31 -40.36 14.65
C THR A 16 49.30 -41.27 15.37
N ALA A 17 48.67 -42.15 14.67
CA ALA A 17 48.66 -43.62 14.75
C ALA A 17 48.91 -44.32 16.10
N ARG A 18 47.94 -45.18 16.53
CA ARG A 18 48.17 -46.59 16.86
C ARG A 18 46.88 -47.30 17.33
N SER A 19 46.43 -48.31 16.61
CA SER A 19 45.71 -49.50 17.11
C SER A 19 46.78 -50.57 17.43
N PRO A 20 46.48 -51.76 17.98
CA PRO A 20 45.24 -52.47 18.19
C PRO A 20 45.16 -53.21 19.56
N GLY A 21 44.00 -53.72 19.91
CA GLY A 21 43.86 -54.70 21.02
C GLY A 21 42.66 -55.64 20.82
N ARG A 22 42.96 -56.84 20.43
CA ARG A 22 42.06 -57.98 20.37
C ARG A 22 41.64 -58.47 21.75
N GLY A 23 40.44 -59.10 21.79
CA GLY A 23 40.16 -60.19 22.76
C GLY A 23 38.85 -59.94 23.51
N ILE A 24 37.95 -60.71 23.34
CA ILE A 24 37.45 -61.97 23.88
C ILE A 24 35.91 -61.89 23.92
N LEU A 25 35.25 -62.74 23.17
CA LEU A 25 33.89 -63.25 23.47
C LEU A 25 34.01 -64.24 24.65
N PRO A 26 33.02 -64.32 25.56
CA PRO A 26 32.15 -65.48 25.43
C PRO A 26 30.65 -65.27 25.82
N SER A 27 29.91 -66.22 25.32
CA SER A 27 28.78 -66.98 25.85
C SER A 27 27.37 -66.35 25.97
N ARG A 28 26.56 -66.88 25.15
CA ARG A 28 25.18 -67.39 25.29
C ARG A 28 24.42 -67.09 26.61
N GLY A 29 23.25 -66.54 26.45
CA GLY A 29 22.16 -66.79 27.40
C GLY A 29 21.36 -65.56 27.76
N ALA A 30 20.30 -65.31 27.10
CA ALA A 30 18.98 -64.93 27.61
C ALA A 30 18.22 -64.15 26.52
N GLN A 31 17.29 -64.83 25.91
CA GLN A 31 16.23 -64.23 25.13
C GLN A 31 15.36 -63.40 26.07
N ALA A 32 15.53 -62.08 26.12
CA ALA A 32 14.56 -61.16 26.66
C ALA A 32 13.78 -60.58 25.49
N LEU A 33 12.54 -60.96 25.35
CA LEU A 33 11.53 -60.35 24.51
C LEU A 33 11.36 -58.90 24.92
N LEU A 34 12.05 -57.99 24.22
CA LEU A 34 11.74 -56.58 24.25
C LEU A 34 10.57 -56.32 23.29
N LEU A 35 9.38 -56.36 23.86
CA LEU A 35 8.19 -55.78 23.25
C LEU A 35 8.49 -54.28 22.99
N LEU A 36 8.81 -53.97 21.73
CA LEU A 36 8.82 -52.61 21.25
C LEU A 36 7.38 -52.07 21.34
N ALA A 37 7.09 -51.45 22.48
CA ALA A 37 5.98 -50.50 22.56
C ALA A 37 6.30 -49.38 21.61
N PHE A 38 5.81 -49.46 20.38
CA PHE A 38 5.65 -48.32 19.50
C PHE A 38 4.65 -47.39 20.19
N THR A 39 5.14 -46.54 21.06
CA THR A 39 4.40 -45.38 21.50
C THR A 39 4.13 -44.53 20.26
N TRP A 40 2.91 -44.58 19.81
CA TRP A 40 2.38 -43.60 18.89
C TRP A 40 2.56 -42.23 19.52
N LEU A 41 3.67 -41.60 19.19
CA LEU A 41 3.82 -40.17 19.37
C LEU A 41 2.86 -39.56 18.36
N PRO A 42 1.78 -38.85 18.79
CA PRO A 42 0.99 -38.12 17.83
C PRO A 42 1.97 -37.14 17.17
N LEU A 43 2.17 -37.28 15.86
CA LEU A 43 2.78 -36.18 15.08
C LEU A 43 2.00 -34.95 15.44
N LEU A 44 2.61 -34.06 16.23
CA LEU A 44 2.15 -32.68 16.36
C LEU A 44 2.26 -32.08 14.96
N THR A 45 1.18 -32.22 14.19
CA THR A 45 1.00 -31.39 13.02
C THR A 45 0.96 -29.95 13.53
N PRO A 46 1.81 -29.04 13.00
CA PRO A 46 1.76 -27.65 13.43
C PRO A 46 0.35 -27.13 13.20
N PRO A 47 -0.23 -26.34 14.15
CA PRO A 47 -1.52 -25.73 13.93
C PRO A 47 -1.32 -24.68 12.85
N GLY A 48 -1.74 -24.99 11.62
CA GLY A 48 -1.68 -23.82 10.70
C GLY A 48 -1.71 -24.11 9.28
N ALA A 49 -1.98 -24.72 8.48
CA ALA A 49 -2.42 -24.52 7.11
C ALA A 49 -3.71 -25.33 6.89
N GLN A 50 -4.79 -24.80 7.39
CA GLN A 50 -6.10 -25.32 6.97
C GLN A 50 -6.35 -24.75 5.57
N ALA A 51 -5.91 -25.50 4.56
CA ALA A 51 -6.28 -25.26 3.18
C ALA A 51 -7.81 -25.24 3.03
N ALA A 52 -8.28 -24.66 1.92
CA ALA A 52 -9.70 -24.64 1.60
C ALA A 52 -10.31 -26.04 1.77
N SER A 53 -11.46 -26.12 2.42
CA SER A 53 -12.24 -27.35 2.44
C SER A 53 -12.82 -27.59 1.05
N GLY A 54 -12.53 -28.74 0.44
CA GLY A 54 -13.10 -29.07 -0.87
C GLY A 54 -14.64 -29.00 -0.88
N ASP A 55 -15.26 -29.42 0.22
CA ASP A 55 -16.71 -29.35 0.39
C ASP A 55 -17.22 -27.90 0.44
N ASP A 56 -16.51 -27.01 1.13
CA ASP A 56 -16.86 -25.59 1.19
C ASP A 56 -16.72 -24.91 -0.17
N LEU A 57 -15.70 -25.29 -0.94
CA LEU A 57 -15.51 -24.76 -2.29
C LEU A 57 -16.63 -25.22 -3.24
N ILE A 58 -16.98 -26.50 -3.20
CA ILE A 58 -18.11 -27.04 -3.99
C ILE A 58 -19.41 -26.36 -3.59
N ARG A 59 -19.66 -26.20 -2.29
CA ARG A 59 -20.83 -25.52 -1.76
C ARG A 59 -20.94 -24.08 -2.24
N LEU A 60 -19.82 -23.34 -2.22
CA LEU A 60 -19.77 -21.97 -2.73
C LEU A 60 -20.12 -21.90 -4.21
N LEU A 61 -19.47 -22.73 -5.03
CA LEU A 61 -19.63 -22.68 -6.50
C LEU A 61 -21.02 -23.15 -6.96
N GLN A 62 -21.64 -24.09 -6.23
CA GLN A 62 -22.96 -24.60 -6.58
C GLN A 62 -24.11 -23.74 -6.03
N ASN A 63 -24.02 -23.32 -4.78
CA ASN A 63 -25.16 -22.72 -4.07
C ASN A 63 -24.97 -21.25 -3.75
N LYS A 64 -23.77 -20.69 -3.94
CA LYS A 64 -23.42 -19.32 -3.58
C LYS A 64 -23.68 -18.97 -2.09
N ALA A 65 -23.87 -19.97 -1.22
CA ALA A 65 -24.16 -19.81 0.18
C ALA A 65 -23.05 -20.48 1.01
N CYS A 66 -22.11 -19.65 1.51
CA CYS A 66 -20.88 -20.14 2.14
C CYS A 66 -20.51 -19.31 3.38
N GLN A 67 -21.48 -19.08 4.28
CA GLN A 67 -21.24 -18.39 5.54
C GLN A 67 -20.22 -19.13 6.39
N GLY A 68 -19.17 -18.45 6.85
CA GLY A 68 -18.13 -19.01 7.71
C GLY A 68 -17.28 -20.11 7.05
N CYS A 69 -17.41 -20.32 5.74
CA CYS A 69 -16.65 -21.34 5.01
C CYS A 69 -15.14 -21.12 5.11
N ARG A 70 -14.41 -22.23 5.07
CA ARG A 70 -12.95 -22.26 5.04
C ARG A 70 -12.47 -22.30 3.60
N LEU A 71 -12.09 -21.17 3.08
CA LEU A 71 -11.68 -20.94 1.70
C LEU A 71 -10.25 -20.37 1.63
N GLN A 72 -9.45 -20.61 2.67
CA GLN A 72 -8.07 -20.17 2.69
C GLN A 72 -7.30 -20.82 1.54
N ASP A 73 -6.47 -20.00 0.88
CA ASP A 73 -5.66 -20.44 -0.27
C ASP A 73 -6.48 -20.97 -1.46
N ALA A 74 -7.81 -20.76 -1.49
CA ALA A 74 -8.67 -21.21 -2.59
C ALA A 74 -8.33 -20.48 -3.89
N ASP A 75 -8.35 -21.20 -5.01
CA ASP A 75 -8.29 -20.61 -6.34
C ASP A 75 -9.71 -20.39 -6.88
N LEU A 76 -10.10 -19.12 -6.94
CA LEU A 76 -11.41 -18.63 -7.36
C LEU A 76 -11.28 -17.60 -8.49
N VAL A 77 -10.19 -17.68 -9.28
CA VAL A 77 -9.94 -16.79 -10.41
C VAL A 77 -11.13 -16.81 -11.36
N GLN A 78 -11.64 -15.62 -11.71
CA GLN A 78 -12.79 -15.43 -12.60
C GLN A 78 -14.09 -16.12 -12.15
N ALA A 79 -14.19 -16.58 -10.91
CA ALA A 79 -15.40 -17.22 -10.40
C ALA A 79 -16.61 -16.26 -10.45
N ASP A 80 -17.77 -16.78 -10.81
CA ASP A 80 -19.04 -16.05 -10.73
C ASP A 80 -19.67 -16.21 -9.33
N LEU A 81 -19.35 -15.26 -8.47
CA LEU A 81 -19.80 -15.20 -7.07
C LEU A 81 -20.77 -14.03 -6.84
N ARG A 82 -21.48 -13.60 -7.88
CA ARG A 82 -22.49 -12.55 -7.74
C ARG A 82 -23.58 -12.99 -6.77
N ASP A 83 -23.93 -12.04 -5.88
CA ASP A 83 -24.92 -12.24 -4.82
C ASP A 83 -24.58 -13.40 -3.86
N ALA A 84 -23.31 -13.85 -3.83
CA ALA A 84 -22.89 -14.92 -2.93
C ALA A 84 -22.90 -14.45 -1.46
N ASP A 85 -23.37 -15.34 -0.58
CA ASP A 85 -23.30 -15.13 0.86
C ASP A 85 -21.99 -15.71 1.41
N LEU A 86 -21.03 -14.84 1.63
CA LEU A 86 -19.69 -15.11 2.14
C LEU A 86 -19.46 -14.50 3.52
N ARG A 87 -20.54 -14.23 4.28
CA ARG A 87 -20.43 -13.66 5.62
C ARG A 87 -19.49 -14.47 6.50
N ASN A 88 -18.55 -13.78 7.17
CA ASN A 88 -17.55 -14.40 8.05
C ASN A 88 -16.73 -15.52 7.40
N ALA A 89 -16.71 -15.63 6.07
CA ALA A 89 -15.90 -16.62 5.37
C ALA A 89 -14.41 -16.34 5.57
N ARG A 90 -13.62 -17.41 5.63
CA ARG A 90 -12.16 -17.34 5.75
C ARG A 90 -11.54 -17.45 4.37
N LEU A 91 -11.14 -16.32 3.81
CA LEU A 91 -10.62 -16.20 2.44
C LEU A 91 -9.14 -15.78 2.42
N GLN A 92 -8.43 -15.92 3.55
CA GLN A 92 -7.04 -15.49 3.62
C GLN A 92 -6.21 -16.16 2.52
N ARG A 93 -5.43 -15.35 1.80
CA ARG A 93 -4.56 -15.77 0.70
C ARG A 93 -5.29 -16.44 -0.46
N ALA A 94 -6.62 -16.38 -0.53
CA ALA A 94 -7.37 -16.86 -1.68
C ALA A 94 -7.08 -15.99 -2.91
N ASN A 95 -7.21 -16.59 -4.09
CA ASN A 95 -7.08 -15.89 -5.36
C ASN A 95 -8.46 -15.69 -5.98
N LEU A 96 -8.99 -14.48 -5.84
CA LEU A 96 -10.26 -14.00 -6.40
C LEU A 96 -10.03 -13.03 -7.57
N SER A 97 -8.86 -13.09 -8.22
CA SER A 97 -8.54 -12.19 -9.32
C SER A 97 -9.58 -12.31 -10.43
N GLN A 98 -10.07 -11.14 -10.88
CA GLN A 98 -11.09 -11.04 -11.92
C GLN A 98 -12.42 -11.74 -11.58
N ALA A 99 -12.67 -12.15 -10.33
CA ALA A 99 -13.93 -12.74 -9.91
C ALA A 99 -15.05 -11.69 -9.97
N ARG A 100 -16.28 -12.18 -10.15
CA ARG A 100 -17.51 -11.37 -10.16
C ARG A 100 -18.17 -11.51 -8.79
N LEU A 101 -18.06 -10.49 -7.97
CA LEU A 101 -18.58 -10.42 -6.60
C LEU A 101 -19.65 -9.31 -6.47
N ASP A 102 -20.29 -8.93 -7.60
CA ASP A 102 -21.33 -7.90 -7.60
C ASP A 102 -22.45 -8.30 -6.63
N GLY A 103 -22.79 -7.43 -5.69
CA GLY A 103 -23.84 -7.69 -4.70
C GLY A 103 -23.48 -8.75 -3.64
N ALA A 104 -22.27 -9.32 -3.66
CA ALA A 104 -21.89 -10.35 -2.69
C ALA A 104 -21.87 -9.80 -1.26
N VAL A 105 -22.25 -10.63 -0.29
CA VAL A 105 -22.24 -10.31 1.14
C VAL A 105 -20.97 -10.88 1.76
N LEU A 106 -19.99 -10.00 1.97
CA LEU A 106 -18.65 -10.32 2.53
C LEU A 106 -18.48 -9.75 3.95
N SER A 107 -19.58 -9.33 4.60
CA SER A 107 -19.50 -8.71 5.91
C SER A 107 -18.85 -9.64 6.93
N GLY A 108 -17.84 -9.10 7.64
CA GLY A 108 -17.03 -9.84 8.60
C GLY A 108 -16.09 -10.88 7.99
N ALA A 109 -15.98 -10.99 6.67
CA ALA A 109 -15.08 -11.96 6.03
C ALA A 109 -13.61 -11.61 6.29
N ASP A 110 -12.78 -12.64 6.42
CA ASP A 110 -11.33 -12.48 6.53
C ASP A 110 -10.69 -12.59 5.15
N LEU A 111 -10.40 -11.43 4.56
CA LEU A 111 -9.83 -11.26 3.24
C LEU A 111 -8.34 -10.90 3.28
N ARG A 112 -7.67 -11.07 4.42
CA ARG A 112 -6.26 -10.71 4.55
C ARG A 112 -5.39 -11.43 3.52
N PHE A 113 -4.54 -10.65 2.85
CA PHE A 113 -3.62 -11.13 1.82
C PHE A 113 -4.32 -11.82 0.62
N THR A 114 -5.60 -11.59 0.43
CA THR A 114 -6.40 -12.12 -0.69
C THR A 114 -6.13 -11.30 -1.95
N SER A 115 -6.02 -11.95 -3.11
CA SER A 115 -5.98 -11.26 -4.39
C SER A 115 -7.41 -11.03 -4.92
N LEU A 116 -7.80 -9.77 -5.05
CA LEU A 116 -9.02 -9.29 -5.68
C LEU A 116 -8.70 -8.42 -6.90
N GLN A 117 -7.50 -8.61 -7.49
CA GLN A 117 -7.05 -7.81 -8.62
C GLN A 117 -8.02 -7.90 -9.80
N GLY A 118 -8.53 -6.74 -10.22
CA GLY A 118 -9.49 -6.66 -11.34
C GLY A 118 -10.86 -7.29 -11.06
N ALA A 119 -11.16 -7.65 -9.81
CA ALA A 119 -12.47 -8.19 -9.44
C ALA A 119 -13.56 -7.12 -9.49
N SER A 120 -14.80 -7.52 -9.79
CA SER A 120 -15.97 -6.67 -9.66
C SER A 120 -16.63 -6.89 -8.30
N LEU A 121 -16.67 -5.83 -7.48
CA LEU A 121 -17.26 -5.80 -6.13
C LEU A 121 -18.40 -4.78 -6.06
N ARG A 122 -19.06 -4.50 -7.18
CA ARG A 122 -20.09 -3.47 -7.27
C ARG A 122 -21.24 -3.78 -6.33
N GLY A 123 -21.55 -2.84 -5.43
CA GLY A 123 -22.61 -3.02 -4.45
C GLY A 123 -22.36 -4.12 -3.41
N ALA A 124 -21.17 -4.69 -3.34
CA ALA A 124 -20.84 -5.71 -2.34
C ALA A 124 -20.83 -5.13 -0.92
N ASP A 125 -21.23 -5.91 0.06
CA ASP A 125 -21.17 -5.56 1.48
C ASP A 125 -19.86 -6.10 2.10
N LEU A 126 -18.90 -5.21 2.33
CA LEU A 126 -17.58 -5.49 2.93
C LEU A 126 -17.45 -4.96 4.37
N ARG A 127 -18.56 -4.57 5.02
CA ARG A 127 -18.52 -4.03 6.39
C ARG A 127 -17.98 -5.07 7.37
N GLY A 128 -17.07 -4.64 8.22
CA GLY A 128 -16.39 -5.53 9.17
C GLY A 128 -15.39 -6.50 8.52
N ALA A 129 -15.20 -6.48 7.20
CA ALA A 129 -14.24 -7.34 6.52
C ALA A 129 -12.79 -6.93 6.85
N GLN A 130 -11.92 -7.93 7.02
CA GLN A 130 -10.50 -7.70 7.26
C GLN A 130 -9.75 -7.64 5.93
N LEU A 131 -9.31 -6.45 5.55
CA LEU A 131 -8.70 -6.16 4.24
C LEU A 131 -7.17 -5.92 4.30
N GLU A 132 -6.51 -6.28 5.38
CA GLU A 132 -5.07 -6.09 5.53
C GLU A 132 -4.28 -6.89 4.48
N GLY A 133 -3.43 -6.18 3.72
CA GLY A 133 -2.63 -6.80 2.65
C GLY A 133 -3.44 -7.31 1.45
N THR A 134 -4.74 -7.02 1.40
CA THR A 134 -5.59 -7.39 0.24
C THR A 134 -5.18 -6.63 -1.00
N ASP A 135 -5.08 -7.31 -2.12
CA ASP A 135 -4.80 -6.70 -3.42
C ASP A 135 -6.10 -6.38 -4.17
N LEU A 136 -6.52 -5.13 -4.10
CA LEU A 136 -7.70 -4.57 -4.78
C LEU A 136 -7.35 -3.79 -6.05
N ARG A 137 -6.13 -3.93 -6.55
CA ARG A 137 -5.71 -3.16 -7.74
C ARG A 137 -6.62 -3.41 -8.93
N ARG A 138 -7.05 -2.32 -9.57
CA ARG A 138 -7.94 -2.34 -10.75
C ARG A 138 -9.30 -3.00 -10.49
N SER A 139 -9.72 -3.18 -9.25
CA SER A 139 -11.06 -3.67 -8.90
C SER A 139 -12.12 -2.57 -9.06
N ASP A 140 -13.38 -2.96 -9.16
CA ASP A 140 -14.52 -2.05 -9.16
C ASP A 140 -15.28 -2.15 -7.83
N LEU A 141 -15.11 -1.12 -6.98
CA LEU A 141 -15.76 -0.96 -5.68
C LEU A 141 -16.98 0.00 -5.74
N SER A 142 -17.50 0.28 -6.94
CA SER A 142 -18.64 1.19 -7.11
C SER A 142 -19.84 0.75 -6.27
N ALA A 143 -20.32 1.64 -5.42
CA ALA A 143 -21.42 1.38 -4.48
C ALA A 143 -21.14 0.26 -3.45
N ALA A 144 -19.91 -0.24 -3.33
CA ALA A 144 -19.55 -1.17 -2.26
C ALA A 144 -19.63 -0.49 -0.90
N GLN A 145 -20.07 -1.25 0.11
CA GLN A 145 -20.17 -0.77 1.49
C GLN A 145 -18.93 -1.21 2.26
N LEU A 146 -18.13 -0.24 2.70
CA LEU A 146 -16.93 -0.45 3.51
C LEU A 146 -17.00 0.43 4.76
N ASP A 147 -16.31 0.01 5.80
CA ASP A 147 -16.11 0.84 6.99
C ASP A 147 -15.14 1.98 6.71
N GLU A 148 -15.16 3.00 7.58
CA GLU A 148 -14.22 4.10 7.51
C GLU A 148 -12.78 3.58 7.70
N GLY A 149 -11.87 4.03 6.83
CA GLY A 149 -10.46 3.60 6.85
C GLY A 149 -10.21 2.14 6.48
N ALA A 150 -11.21 1.40 5.99
CA ALA A 150 -11.09 -0.04 5.68
C ALA A 150 -9.94 -0.35 4.72
N LEU A 151 -9.65 0.55 3.78
CA LEU A 151 -8.62 0.38 2.78
C LEU A 151 -7.21 0.82 3.25
N SER A 152 -7.06 1.20 4.52
CA SER A 152 -5.82 1.79 5.03
C SER A 152 -4.58 0.91 4.91
N ARG A 153 -4.74 -0.41 4.87
CA ARG A 153 -3.65 -1.39 4.76
C ARG A 153 -3.82 -2.34 3.56
N SER A 154 -4.53 -1.92 2.53
CA SER A 154 -4.75 -2.67 1.29
C SER A 154 -4.07 -1.99 0.09
N HIS A 155 -3.93 -2.74 -1.01
CA HIS A 155 -3.40 -2.22 -2.28
C HIS A 155 -4.57 -1.97 -3.23
N TRP A 156 -4.86 -0.71 -3.53
CA TRP A 156 -6.04 -0.33 -4.33
C TRP A 156 -5.73 0.53 -5.56
N ASP A 157 -4.47 0.56 -6.02
CA ASP A 157 -4.06 1.34 -7.20
C ASP A 157 -4.91 1.01 -8.43
N GLY A 158 -5.53 2.05 -9.01
CA GLY A 158 -6.41 1.90 -10.16
C GLY A 158 -7.74 1.24 -9.86
N ALA A 159 -8.10 1.02 -8.60
CA ALA A 159 -9.47 0.65 -8.22
C ALA A 159 -10.41 1.85 -8.41
N ILE A 160 -11.65 1.56 -8.80
CA ILE A 160 -12.68 2.59 -9.01
C ILE A 160 -13.79 2.47 -7.96
N GLY A 161 -14.52 3.58 -7.74
CA GLY A 161 -15.64 3.61 -6.79
C GLY A 161 -15.23 3.78 -5.33
N ILE A 162 -13.95 4.03 -5.03
CA ILE A 162 -13.46 4.29 -3.67
C ILE A 162 -13.98 5.64 -3.20
N GLN A 163 -14.53 5.66 -1.98
CA GLN A 163 -14.94 6.90 -1.34
C GLN A 163 -13.83 7.44 -0.41
N PRO A 164 -13.72 8.75 -0.26
CA PRO A 164 -12.63 9.37 0.52
C PRO A 164 -12.55 8.92 1.97
N ASN A 165 -13.70 8.70 2.60
CA ASN A 165 -13.79 8.24 3.99
C ASN A 165 -13.26 6.81 4.21
N GLN A 166 -12.98 6.09 3.14
CA GLN A 166 -12.40 4.74 3.18
C GLN A 166 -10.88 4.75 3.22
N LEU A 167 -10.26 5.93 3.02
CA LEU A 167 -8.81 6.14 2.97
C LEU A 167 -8.31 6.91 4.18
N ASN A 168 -7.05 6.64 4.57
CA ASN A 168 -6.38 7.46 5.57
C ASN A 168 -5.67 8.67 4.94
N TYR A 169 -5.16 9.56 5.81
CA TYR A 169 -4.46 10.77 5.40
C TYR A 169 -3.31 10.51 4.40
N ALA A 170 -2.42 9.53 4.72
CA ALA A 170 -1.26 9.25 3.88
C ALA A 170 -1.67 8.71 2.50
N GLN A 171 -2.70 7.87 2.45
CA GLN A 171 -3.23 7.35 1.19
C GLN A 171 -3.84 8.45 0.32
N LEU A 172 -4.63 9.35 0.92
CA LEU A 172 -5.20 10.50 0.20
C LEU A 172 -4.10 11.42 -0.32
N HIS A 173 -3.12 11.74 0.51
CA HIS A 173 -1.99 12.56 0.08
C HIS A 173 -1.24 11.90 -1.09
N ASN A 174 -0.90 10.61 -0.96
CA ASN A 174 -0.17 9.87 -2.00
C ASN A 174 -0.97 9.71 -3.31
N ALA A 175 -2.29 9.55 -3.23
CA ALA A 175 -3.17 9.57 -4.41
C ALA A 175 -3.12 10.94 -5.10
N GLY A 176 -3.13 12.02 -4.34
CA GLY A 176 -2.96 13.38 -4.86
C GLY A 176 -1.61 13.58 -5.54
N VAL A 177 -0.51 13.10 -4.92
CA VAL A 177 0.84 13.15 -5.51
C VAL A 177 0.89 12.40 -6.84
N LYS A 178 0.32 11.20 -6.90
CA LYS A 178 0.24 10.40 -8.12
C LYS A 178 -0.55 11.11 -9.22
N ALA A 179 -1.73 11.63 -8.89
CA ALA A 179 -2.56 12.38 -9.84
C ALA A 179 -1.83 13.63 -10.38
N ALA A 180 -1.13 14.38 -9.50
CA ALA A 180 -0.33 15.53 -9.90
C ALA A 180 0.84 15.14 -10.81
N ALA A 181 1.54 14.04 -10.53
CA ALA A 181 2.63 13.53 -11.36
C ALA A 181 2.15 13.11 -12.76
N GLU A 182 0.90 12.69 -12.89
CA GLU A 182 0.24 12.34 -14.15
C GLU A 182 -0.43 13.56 -14.83
N GLY A 183 -0.26 14.76 -14.29
CA GLY A 183 -0.83 16.02 -14.82
C GLY A 183 -2.35 16.17 -14.57
N ARG A 184 -2.95 15.29 -13.75
CA ARG A 184 -4.38 15.31 -13.41
C ARG A 184 -4.62 16.22 -12.21
N PHE A 185 -4.30 17.53 -12.36
CA PHE A 185 -4.30 18.48 -11.26
C PHE A 185 -5.66 18.72 -10.58
N PRO A 186 -6.82 18.73 -11.28
CA PRO A 186 -8.12 18.83 -10.61
C PRO A 186 -8.42 17.65 -9.68
N GLU A 187 -8.01 16.45 -10.08
CA GLU A 187 -8.14 15.24 -9.26
C GLU A 187 -7.17 15.28 -8.07
N ALA A 188 -5.93 15.72 -8.30
CA ALA A 188 -4.95 15.92 -7.23
C ALA A 188 -5.44 16.91 -6.17
N GLU A 189 -6.01 18.05 -6.60
CA GLU A 189 -6.62 19.04 -5.70
C GLU A 189 -7.73 18.42 -4.83
N THR A 190 -8.55 17.54 -5.42
CA THR A 190 -9.60 16.85 -4.68
C THR A 190 -9.02 15.95 -3.59
N PHE A 191 -8.04 15.12 -3.91
CA PHE A 191 -7.37 14.25 -2.94
C PHE A 191 -6.66 15.02 -1.84
N PHE A 192 -5.93 16.08 -2.17
CA PHE A 192 -5.28 16.92 -1.16
C PHE A 192 -6.28 17.65 -0.27
N SER A 193 -7.43 18.08 -0.81
CA SER A 193 -8.49 18.71 -0.01
C SER A 193 -9.06 17.72 1.02
N GLN A 194 -9.24 16.47 0.67
CA GLN A 194 -9.69 15.41 1.57
C GLN A 194 -8.62 15.07 2.61
N ALA A 195 -7.35 14.98 2.20
CA ALA A 195 -6.24 14.80 3.12
C ALA A 195 -6.19 15.92 4.17
N ILE A 196 -6.37 17.17 3.76
CA ILE A 196 -6.43 18.34 4.65
C ILE A 196 -7.60 18.24 5.64
N GLN A 197 -8.76 17.71 5.23
CA GLN A 197 -9.89 17.50 6.14
C GLN A 197 -9.54 16.51 7.26
N LEU A 198 -8.76 15.47 6.96
CA LEU A 198 -8.33 14.49 7.96
C LEU A 198 -7.20 15.02 8.86
N GLN A 199 -6.26 15.78 8.31
CA GLN A 199 -5.13 16.36 9.05
C GLN A 199 -4.89 17.82 8.61
N PRO A 200 -5.66 18.78 9.15
CA PRO A 200 -5.54 20.19 8.78
C PRO A 200 -4.19 20.81 9.18
N GLU A 201 -3.52 20.23 10.18
CA GLU A 201 -2.22 20.71 10.66
C GLU A 201 -1.02 20.22 9.82
N ALA A 202 -1.26 19.40 8.81
CA ALA A 202 -0.19 18.86 7.98
C ALA A 202 0.18 19.80 6.82
N PRO A 203 1.32 20.52 6.89
CA PRO A 203 1.67 21.55 5.91
C PRO A 203 1.89 21.00 4.50
N VAL A 204 2.29 19.73 4.39
CA VAL A 204 2.63 19.12 3.09
C VAL A 204 1.43 19.04 2.15
N SER A 205 0.23 18.71 2.65
CA SER A 205 -0.97 18.63 1.81
C SER A 205 -1.49 20.01 1.38
N TRP A 206 -1.35 21.03 2.23
CA TRP A 206 -1.64 22.41 1.85
C TRP A 206 -0.71 22.91 0.74
N ALA A 207 0.60 22.69 0.90
CA ALA A 207 1.57 23.07 -0.12
C ALA A 207 1.33 22.33 -1.45
N ALA A 208 1.07 21.01 -1.38
CA ALA A 208 0.78 20.19 -2.55
C ALA A 208 -0.49 20.64 -3.29
N ARG A 209 -1.56 20.98 -2.54
CA ARG A 209 -2.78 21.54 -3.13
C ARG A 209 -2.51 22.90 -3.77
N GLY A 210 -1.75 23.76 -3.13
CA GLY A 210 -1.34 25.05 -3.67
C GLY A 210 -0.58 24.91 -4.99
N ILE A 211 0.35 23.95 -5.10
CA ILE A 211 1.05 23.66 -6.34
C ILE A 211 0.06 23.18 -7.41
N SER A 212 -0.83 22.26 -7.09
CA SER A 212 -1.84 21.74 -8.02
C SER A 212 -2.80 22.84 -8.53
N ARG A 213 -3.16 23.80 -7.68
CA ARG A 213 -3.98 24.95 -8.03
C ARG A 213 -3.24 25.92 -8.95
N GLN A 214 -1.95 26.11 -8.73
CA GLN A 214 -1.13 26.94 -9.60
C GLN A 214 -1.04 26.36 -11.01
N GLU A 215 -0.86 25.04 -11.15
CA GLU A 215 -0.86 24.36 -12.45
C GLU A 215 -2.20 24.50 -13.19
N GLN A 216 -3.29 24.73 -12.47
CA GLN A 216 -4.62 25.04 -13.01
C GLN A 216 -4.83 26.54 -13.27
N GLY A 217 -3.82 27.41 -13.03
CA GLY A 217 -3.93 28.86 -13.16
C GLY A 217 -4.70 29.54 -12.03
N GLN A 218 -5.03 28.84 -10.94
CA GLN A 218 -5.78 29.34 -9.79
C GLN A 218 -4.83 30.07 -8.81
N ASN A 219 -4.06 31.05 -9.29
CA ASN A 219 -2.93 31.66 -8.58
C ASN A 219 -3.29 32.25 -7.20
N GLN A 220 -4.48 32.79 -7.06
CA GLN A 220 -4.92 33.39 -5.81
C GLN A 220 -5.18 32.33 -4.73
N LEU A 221 -5.85 31.23 -5.09
CA LEU A 221 -6.09 30.11 -4.18
C LEU A 221 -4.78 29.37 -3.86
N ALA A 222 -3.91 29.22 -4.86
CA ALA A 222 -2.58 28.65 -4.66
C ALA A 222 -1.76 29.44 -3.63
N ALA A 223 -1.75 30.77 -3.75
CA ALA A 223 -1.03 31.63 -2.80
C ALA A 223 -1.61 31.55 -1.38
N GLN A 224 -2.93 31.41 -1.23
CA GLN A 224 -3.56 31.18 0.07
C GLN A 224 -3.09 29.86 0.71
N ASP A 225 -3.12 28.78 -0.03
CA ASP A 225 -2.68 27.46 0.45
C ASP A 225 -1.19 27.45 0.83
N LEU A 226 -0.33 28.05 -0.01
CA LEU A 226 1.11 28.15 0.27
C LEU A 226 1.40 29.00 1.52
N ASN A 227 0.67 30.10 1.72
CA ASN A 227 0.81 30.89 2.93
C ASN A 227 0.33 30.15 4.17
N HIS A 228 -0.74 29.39 4.07
CA HIS A 228 -1.22 28.57 5.19
C HIS A 228 -0.20 27.49 5.55
N ALA A 229 0.32 26.78 4.55
CA ALA A 229 1.41 25.81 4.75
C ALA A 229 2.64 26.44 5.39
N ALA A 230 2.97 27.68 5.01
CA ALA A 230 4.10 28.42 5.60
C ALA A 230 3.88 28.70 7.10
N VAL A 231 2.66 29.07 7.51
CA VAL A 231 2.33 29.25 8.93
C VAL A 231 2.51 27.96 9.71
N LEU A 232 2.02 26.85 9.18
CA LEU A 232 2.16 25.52 9.82
C LEU A 232 3.64 25.06 9.92
N LEU A 233 4.44 25.31 8.88
CA LEU A 233 5.88 25.03 8.93
C LEU A 233 6.62 25.85 9.97
N GLU A 234 6.26 27.12 10.10
CA GLU A 234 6.86 28.02 11.09
C GLU A 234 6.53 27.58 12.52
N GLN A 235 5.28 27.17 12.76
CA GLN A 235 4.85 26.57 14.03
C GLN A 235 5.59 25.27 14.34
N GLY A 236 5.91 24.48 13.29
CA GLY A 236 6.71 23.26 13.38
C GLY A 236 8.23 23.49 13.45
N GLY A 237 8.70 24.75 13.42
CA GLY A 237 10.12 25.10 13.51
C GLY A 237 10.88 25.12 12.18
N ASP A 238 10.26 24.82 11.03
CA ASP A 238 10.87 24.94 9.69
C ASP A 238 10.70 26.36 9.14
N ALA A 239 11.41 27.32 9.74
CA ALA A 239 11.39 28.73 9.33
C ALA A 239 11.87 28.94 7.88
N LYS A 240 12.83 28.11 7.42
CA LYS A 240 13.32 28.17 6.04
C LYS A 240 12.25 27.73 5.04
N GLY A 241 11.62 26.59 5.28
CA GLY A 241 10.52 26.12 4.44
C GLY A 241 9.36 27.10 4.39
N ALA A 242 9.03 27.71 5.54
CA ALA A 242 8.00 28.75 5.62
C ALA A 242 8.35 29.98 4.75
N GLN A 243 9.61 30.44 4.80
CA GLN A 243 10.07 31.57 3.99
C GLN A 243 9.99 31.26 2.48
N ASP A 244 10.41 30.05 2.09
CA ASP A 244 10.37 29.60 0.69
C ASP A 244 8.93 29.58 0.15
N LEU A 245 7.96 29.06 0.93
CA LEU A 245 6.55 29.07 0.56
C LEU A 245 5.96 30.46 0.47
N ARG A 246 6.26 31.37 1.41
CA ARG A 246 5.80 32.79 1.35
C ARG A 246 6.36 33.48 0.13
N LYS A 247 7.62 33.27 -0.21
CA LYS A 247 8.24 33.83 -1.41
C LYS A 247 7.52 33.34 -2.68
N ALA A 248 7.23 32.05 -2.76
CA ALA A 248 6.46 31.46 -3.86
C ALA A 248 5.05 32.07 -3.95
N ALA A 249 4.32 32.12 -2.83
CA ALA A 249 2.98 32.69 -2.76
C ALA A 249 2.95 34.15 -3.23
N SER A 250 3.92 34.95 -2.80
CA SER A 250 4.03 36.38 -3.20
C SER A 250 4.31 36.56 -4.70
N GLY A 251 5.03 35.59 -5.31
CA GLY A 251 5.29 35.58 -6.74
C GLY A 251 4.03 35.31 -7.58
N LEU A 252 3.10 34.52 -7.07
CA LEU A 252 1.85 34.17 -7.77
C LEU A 252 0.86 35.37 -7.84
N VAL A 253 0.87 36.23 -6.86
CA VAL A 253 -0.13 37.30 -6.71
C VAL A 253 0.40 38.67 -7.17
N LYS A 254 1.71 38.82 -7.39
CA LYS A 254 2.25 40.11 -7.93
C LYS A 254 1.67 40.33 -9.32
N PRO A 255 1.04 41.46 -9.58
CA PRO A 255 0.69 41.85 -10.93
C PRO A 255 2.00 41.92 -11.74
N ASN A 256 2.07 41.07 -12.79
CA ASN A 256 3.17 41.15 -13.74
C ASN A 256 3.37 42.63 -14.10
N GLY A 257 4.59 43.15 -13.86
CA GLY A 257 4.92 44.52 -14.15
C GLY A 257 4.46 44.91 -15.54
N LYS A 258 4.03 46.16 -15.70
CA LYS A 258 3.53 46.83 -16.89
C LYS A 258 4.03 46.14 -18.17
N PRO A 259 3.15 45.66 -19.06
CA PRO A 259 3.59 44.99 -20.26
C PRO A 259 4.50 45.91 -21.06
N PRO A 260 5.68 45.48 -21.52
CA PRO A 260 6.42 46.23 -22.50
C PRO A 260 5.54 46.37 -23.73
N GLY A 261 5.26 47.63 -24.16
CA GLY A 261 4.43 47.91 -25.30
C GLY A 261 4.98 47.25 -26.57
N GLY A 262 4.28 46.24 -27.03
CA GLY A 262 4.62 45.47 -28.24
C GLY A 262 3.55 44.43 -28.54
N ASN A 263 3.05 44.47 -29.75
CA ASN A 263 1.96 43.69 -30.33
C ASN A 263 2.23 42.15 -30.36
N GLY A 264 2.23 41.51 -29.20
CA GLY A 264 2.48 40.05 -29.16
C GLY A 264 1.76 39.36 -28.00
N PHE A 265 0.42 39.24 -28.09
CA PHE A 265 -0.42 38.66 -27.03
C PHE A 265 -0.14 37.16 -26.73
N GLY A 266 0.51 36.43 -27.65
CA GLY A 266 0.75 34.98 -27.49
C GLY A 266 2.08 34.59 -26.80
N GLY A 267 3.12 35.46 -26.89
CA GLY A 267 4.46 35.14 -26.33
C GLY A 267 4.62 35.40 -24.85
N GLN A 268 3.83 36.32 -24.27
CA GLN A 268 3.94 36.72 -22.88
C GLN A 268 3.24 35.75 -21.91
N LEU A 269 2.17 35.11 -22.33
CA LEU A 269 1.51 34.03 -21.55
C LEU A 269 2.44 32.81 -21.37
N LEU A 270 3.19 32.44 -22.43
CA LEU A 270 4.14 31.31 -22.36
C LEU A 270 5.37 31.61 -21.51
N GLN A 271 5.91 32.86 -21.55
CA GLN A 271 7.06 33.24 -20.72
C GLN A 271 6.69 33.41 -19.23
N GLY A 272 5.49 33.93 -18.94
CA GLY A 272 4.99 34.03 -17.57
C GLY A 272 4.74 32.67 -16.92
N ALA A 273 4.14 31.74 -17.66
CA ALA A 273 3.90 30.37 -17.20
C ALA A 273 5.22 29.60 -16.99
N ALA A 274 6.18 29.74 -17.91
CA ALA A 274 7.49 29.09 -17.77
C ALA A 274 8.32 29.64 -16.60
N ALA A 275 8.26 30.94 -16.34
CA ALA A 275 8.95 31.55 -15.19
C ALA A 275 8.32 31.16 -13.85
N MET A 276 6.99 30.99 -13.79
CA MET A 276 6.28 30.57 -12.59
C MET A 276 6.44 29.07 -12.33
N ALA A 277 6.43 28.24 -13.37
CA ALA A 277 6.74 26.81 -13.26
C ALA A 277 8.17 26.60 -12.69
N GLY A 278 9.15 27.43 -13.11
CA GLY A 278 10.50 27.40 -12.56
C GLY A 278 10.60 27.80 -11.08
N ALA A 279 9.74 28.70 -10.61
CA ALA A 279 9.74 29.14 -9.21
C ALA A 279 9.19 28.11 -8.24
N LEU A 280 8.24 27.27 -8.69
CA LEU A 280 7.62 26.22 -7.87
C LEU A 280 8.26 24.83 -8.06
N ALA A 281 9.07 24.62 -9.09
CA ALA A 281 9.74 23.35 -9.33
C ALA A 281 10.50 22.80 -8.09
N PRO A 282 11.33 23.61 -7.36
CA PRO A 282 12.00 23.12 -6.16
C PRO A 282 11.02 22.80 -5.02
N LEU A 283 9.86 23.47 -4.97
CA LEU A 283 8.82 23.17 -3.99
C LEU A 283 8.06 21.90 -4.35
N ALA A 284 7.80 21.68 -5.62
CA ALA A 284 7.20 20.45 -6.09
C ALA A 284 8.04 19.21 -5.70
N VAL A 285 9.35 19.27 -5.84
CA VAL A 285 10.26 18.22 -5.38
C VAL A 285 10.19 18.01 -3.86
N LYS A 286 9.94 19.06 -3.07
CA LYS A 286 9.87 18.97 -1.60
C LYS A 286 8.50 18.51 -1.09
N PHE A 287 7.40 18.94 -1.72
CA PHE A 287 6.03 18.78 -1.19
C PHE A 287 5.13 17.83 -2.00
N LEU A 288 5.50 17.48 -3.24
CA LEU A 288 4.86 16.41 -3.98
C LEU A 288 5.65 15.10 -3.82
N VAL A 289 5.86 14.70 -2.58
CA VAL A 289 6.57 13.47 -2.22
C VAL A 289 5.60 12.53 -1.53
N PRO A 290 5.56 11.24 -1.92
CA PRO A 290 4.74 10.27 -1.21
C PRO A 290 5.15 10.14 0.26
N LEU A 291 4.16 10.07 1.14
CA LEU A 291 4.35 9.79 2.56
C LEU A 291 4.57 8.29 2.76
N ALA A 292 5.43 7.92 3.70
CA ALA A 292 5.58 6.54 4.14
C ALA A 292 4.33 6.09 4.92
N PHE A 293 3.95 4.84 4.72
CA PHE A 293 2.83 4.19 5.43
C PHE A 293 3.29 3.63 6.78
#